data_98ffced9c390bf4542010dc63318248b
#
_entry.id   98ffced9c390bf4542010dc63318248b
#
_cell.length_a   1.000
_cell.length_b   1.000
_cell.length_c   1.000
_cell.angle_alpha   90.00
_cell.angle_beta   90.00
_cell.angle_gamma   90.00
#
_symmetry.space_group_name_H-M   'P 1'
#
loop_
_entity.id
_entity.type
_entity.pdbx_description
1 polymer ?
#
loop_
_entity_poly.entity_id
_entity_poly.type
_entity_poly.pdbx_seq_one_letter_code
_entity_poly.pdbx_strand_id
1 'polypeptide(L)'
;MIAITRFFKTVVLCAVLATPFPAAADDPDFLTVAVGSFDLVQDHNQAAEFRVEYRSDKKFWIVKPFIGAMGTTDSAFYGYGGILTDLYFGKRWVLTPSFAAGYYENGDGVDLGHELEFRSSIELSYRFDNRTRLGVSFYHLSNASIGDINPGTEVLSIVYSIPLGPGN
;
A
#
# COMPACT_ATOMS: atom_id res chain seq x y z
N MET A 1 33.82 -27.35 -15.71
CA MET A 1 32.53 -26.93 -16.26
C MET A 1 31.64 -26.37 -15.17
N ILE A 2 32.08 -25.30 -14.49
CA ILE A 2 31.33 -24.59 -13.40
C ILE A 2 31.84 -23.15 -13.43
N ALA A 3 31.21 -22.22 -14.13
CA ALA A 3 31.50 -20.78 -14.00
C ALA A 3 30.58 -19.88 -14.86
N ILE A 4 29.29 -20.16 -15.03
CA ILE A 4 28.42 -19.27 -15.81
C ILE A 4 27.16 -18.80 -15.04
N THR A 5 26.94 -19.25 -13.82
CA THR A 5 25.67 -19.03 -13.12
C THR A 5 25.66 -17.89 -12.09
N ARG A 6 26.67 -17.04 -12.01
CA ARG A 6 26.74 -15.95 -11.00
C ARG A 6 26.65 -14.52 -11.56
N PHE A 7 26.44 -14.32 -12.85
CA PHE A 7 26.49 -12.98 -13.47
C PHE A 7 25.14 -12.30 -13.66
N PHE A 8 24.00 -12.96 -13.38
CA PHE A 8 22.67 -12.41 -13.67
C PHE A 8 21.93 -11.78 -12.48
N LYS A 9 22.53 -11.75 -11.28
CA LYS A 9 21.85 -11.21 -10.07
C LYS A 9 22.17 -9.75 -9.71
N THR A 10 23.04 -9.07 -10.47
CA THR A 10 23.52 -7.72 -10.05
C THR A 10 23.15 -6.57 -11.00
N VAL A 11 22.40 -6.78 -12.05
CA VAL A 11 22.17 -5.74 -13.10
C VAL A 11 20.79 -5.06 -13.01
N VAL A 12 19.89 -5.48 -12.16
CA VAL A 12 18.52 -4.89 -12.12
C VAL A 12 18.37 -3.71 -11.16
N LEU A 13 19.36 -3.38 -10.35
CA LEU A 13 19.23 -2.36 -9.28
C LEU A 13 19.76 -0.95 -9.60
N CYS A 14 20.28 -0.67 -10.78
CA CYS A 14 20.95 0.61 -11.06
C CYS A 14 20.31 1.51 -12.12
N ALA A 15 19.12 1.25 -12.62
CA ALA A 15 18.54 2.01 -13.75
C ALA A 15 17.40 3.00 -13.34
N VAL A 16 17.15 3.26 -12.06
CA VAL A 16 16.04 4.13 -11.61
C VAL A 16 16.50 5.54 -11.16
N LEU A 17 17.75 5.89 -11.29
CA LEU A 17 18.32 7.10 -10.65
C LEU A 17 18.69 8.24 -11.60
N ALA A 18 17.94 8.57 -12.62
CA ALA A 18 18.21 9.84 -13.35
C ALA A 18 17.04 10.34 -14.21
N THR A 19 15.87 10.58 -13.62
CA THR A 19 14.94 11.54 -14.22
C THR A 19 14.69 12.64 -13.21
N PRO A 20 14.86 13.94 -13.58
CA PRO A 20 14.42 15.02 -12.71
C PRO A 20 12.90 14.88 -12.57
N PHE A 21 12.45 14.50 -11.36
CA PHE A 21 11.04 14.57 -11.04
C PHE A 21 10.60 16.03 -11.21
N PRO A 22 9.62 16.35 -12.07
CA PRO A 22 9.04 17.67 -12.05
C PRO A 22 8.55 17.92 -10.62
N ALA A 23 8.87 19.07 -10.05
CA ALA A 23 8.33 19.49 -8.78
C ALA A 23 6.80 19.40 -8.89
N ALA A 24 6.22 18.37 -8.34
CA ALA A 24 4.78 18.24 -8.27
C ALA A 24 4.29 19.39 -7.42
N ALA A 25 3.38 20.20 -7.93
CA ALA A 25 2.59 21.11 -7.11
C ALA A 25 2.09 20.30 -5.91
N ASP A 26 2.19 20.84 -4.70
CA ASP A 26 1.83 20.13 -3.49
C ASP A 26 0.44 19.50 -3.64
N ASP A 27 0.39 18.17 -3.56
CA ASP A 27 -0.89 17.47 -3.54
C ASP A 27 -1.59 17.82 -2.24
N PRO A 28 -2.93 17.88 -2.25
CA PRO A 28 -3.69 18.03 -1.01
C PRO A 28 -3.57 16.77 -0.14
N ASP A 29 -3.98 16.89 1.11
CA ASP A 29 -4.35 15.72 1.91
C ASP A 29 -5.42 14.90 1.19
N PHE A 30 -5.44 13.59 1.39
CA PHE A 30 -6.46 12.72 0.79
C PHE A 30 -7.21 11.95 1.86
N LEU A 31 -8.53 11.85 1.67
CA LEU A 31 -9.34 10.76 2.20
C LEU A 31 -9.39 9.67 1.13
N THR A 32 -8.91 8.48 1.46
CA THR A 32 -8.86 7.35 0.54
C THR A 32 -9.76 6.25 1.06
N VAL A 33 -10.62 5.71 0.19
CA VAL A 33 -11.46 4.54 0.46
C VAL A 33 -11.10 3.43 -0.51
N ALA A 34 -11.22 2.18 -0.06
CA ALA A 34 -10.98 1.03 -0.91
C ALA A 34 -11.94 -0.10 -0.60
N VAL A 35 -12.17 -0.93 -1.61
CA VAL A 35 -12.90 -2.20 -1.50
C VAL A 35 -12.13 -3.26 -2.27
N GLY A 36 -12.00 -4.46 -1.70
CA GLY A 36 -11.18 -5.49 -2.29
C GLY A 36 -11.47 -6.89 -1.81
N SER A 37 -10.58 -7.81 -2.19
CA SER A 37 -10.57 -9.19 -1.73
C SER A 37 -9.39 -9.41 -0.81
N PHE A 38 -9.68 -9.82 0.41
CA PHE A 38 -8.72 -10.24 1.42
C PHE A 38 -8.43 -11.73 1.25
N ASP A 39 -7.21 -12.17 1.55
CA ASP A 39 -6.72 -13.54 1.40
C ASP A 39 -6.81 -14.09 -0.03
N LEU A 40 -6.39 -13.27 -0.99
CA LEU A 40 -6.56 -13.54 -2.42
C LEU A 40 -5.73 -14.72 -2.92
N VAL A 41 -4.52 -14.94 -2.38
CA VAL A 41 -3.55 -15.91 -2.91
C VAL A 41 -3.60 -17.23 -2.19
N GLN A 42 -3.78 -17.21 -0.88
CA GLN A 42 -3.79 -18.42 -0.07
C GLN A 42 -5.15 -19.15 -0.08
N ASP A 43 -6.23 -18.42 -0.36
CA ASP A 43 -7.60 -18.92 -0.55
C ASP A 43 -8.11 -19.78 0.62
N HIS A 44 -7.64 -19.48 1.85
CA HIS A 44 -8.06 -20.20 3.03
C HIS A 44 -9.36 -19.64 3.60
N ASN A 45 -9.53 -18.29 3.54
CA ASN A 45 -10.69 -17.59 4.07
C ASN A 45 -10.89 -16.25 3.36
N GLN A 46 -11.26 -16.31 2.07
CA GLN A 46 -11.50 -15.10 1.28
C GLN A 46 -12.66 -14.29 1.84
N ALA A 47 -12.42 -13.01 2.06
CA ALA A 47 -13.39 -12.05 2.56
C ALA A 47 -13.38 -10.76 1.74
N ALA A 48 -14.50 -10.03 1.74
CA ALA A 48 -14.49 -8.68 1.22
C ALA A 48 -13.77 -7.74 2.21
N GLU A 49 -12.86 -6.92 1.70
CA GLU A 49 -12.15 -5.86 2.45
C GLU A 49 -12.81 -4.51 2.21
N PHE A 50 -12.92 -3.73 3.29
CA PHE A 50 -13.28 -2.31 3.26
C PHE A 50 -12.20 -1.53 4.02
N ARG A 51 -11.67 -0.46 3.41
CA ARG A 51 -10.57 0.30 3.97
C ARG A 51 -10.81 1.80 3.85
N VAL A 52 -10.38 2.55 4.87
CA VAL A 52 -10.32 4.00 4.87
C VAL A 52 -8.94 4.46 5.34
N GLU A 53 -8.38 5.47 4.66
CA GLU A 53 -7.07 6.05 4.98
C GLU A 53 -7.14 7.57 4.92
N TYR A 54 -6.48 8.23 5.85
CA TYR A 54 -6.09 9.62 5.74
C TYR A 54 -4.60 9.69 5.33
N ARG A 55 -4.33 10.32 4.21
CA ARG A 55 -2.99 10.50 3.66
C ARG A 55 -2.63 11.98 3.71
N SER A 56 -1.61 12.34 4.48
CA SER A 56 -1.16 13.72 4.59
C SER A 56 -0.33 14.15 3.39
N ASP A 57 -0.41 15.44 3.00
CA ASP A 57 0.46 16.06 2.02
C ASP A 57 1.82 16.46 2.61
N LYS A 58 1.92 16.51 3.95
CA LYS A 58 3.15 16.91 4.66
C LYS A 58 4.27 15.93 4.35
N LYS A 59 5.30 16.42 3.66
CA LYS A 59 6.47 15.63 3.28
C LYS A 59 7.57 15.76 4.32
N PHE A 60 8.12 14.61 4.68
CA PHE A 60 9.43 14.53 5.30
C PHE A 60 10.39 13.94 4.25
N TRP A 61 11.15 14.80 3.59
CA TRP A 61 11.95 14.48 2.40
C TRP A 61 11.05 14.00 1.24
N ILE A 62 11.02 12.69 0.94
CA ILE A 62 10.19 12.11 -0.13
C ILE A 62 8.98 11.34 0.39
N VAL A 63 8.87 11.14 1.70
CA VAL A 63 7.82 10.34 2.32
C VAL A 63 6.74 11.21 2.94
N LYS A 64 5.51 10.74 2.91
CA LYS A 64 4.32 11.34 3.51
C LYS A 64 3.75 10.37 4.54
N PRO A 65 3.31 10.84 5.72
CA PRO A 65 2.65 9.99 6.70
C PRO A 65 1.21 9.69 6.29
N PHE A 66 0.72 8.54 6.69
CA PHE A 66 -0.68 8.18 6.59
C PHE A 66 -1.11 7.29 7.75
N ILE A 67 -2.42 7.29 8.02
CA ILE A 67 -3.07 6.39 8.98
C ILE A 67 -4.30 5.79 8.31
N GLY A 68 -4.70 4.61 8.75
CA GLY A 68 -5.87 3.96 8.19
C GLY A 68 -6.42 2.85 9.06
N ALA A 69 -7.59 2.39 8.65
CA ALA A 69 -8.23 1.22 9.20
C ALA A 69 -8.85 0.38 8.08
N MET A 70 -8.84 -0.92 8.26
CA MET A 70 -9.45 -1.91 7.38
C MET A 70 -10.32 -2.85 8.21
N GLY A 71 -11.42 -3.29 7.63
CA GLY A 71 -12.24 -4.37 8.16
C GLY A 71 -12.67 -5.31 7.05
N THR A 72 -12.97 -6.55 7.40
CA THR A 72 -13.46 -7.57 6.47
C THR A 72 -14.87 -8.04 6.81
N THR A 73 -15.51 -8.74 5.88
CA THR A 73 -16.81 -9.40 6.12
C THR A 73 -16.75 -10.47 7.19
N ASP A 74 -15.57 -11.00 7.49
CA ASP A 74 -15.31 -12.00 8.51
C ASP A 74 -14.86 -11.37 9.85
N SER A 75 -15.24 -10.10 10.05
CA SER A 75 -14.98 -9.35 11.28
C SER A 75 -13.49 -9.15 11.62
N ALA A 76 -12.56 -9.42 10.68
CA ALA A 76 -11.17 -9.03 10.89
C ALA A 76 -11.03 -7.50 10.85
N PHE A 77 -10.13 -6.98 11.67
CA PHE A 77 -9.85 -5.55 11.78
C PHE A 77 -8.34 -5.29 11.76
N TYR A 78 -7.91 -4.23 11.08
CA TYR A 78 -6.53 -3.77 11.08
C TYR A 78 -6.47 -2.24 11.15
N GLY A 79 -5.96 -1.71 12.27
CA GLY A 79 -5.69 -0.29 12.45
C GLY A 79 -4.19 -0.01 12.36
N TYR A 80 -3.77 0.94 11.51
CA TYR A 80 -2.35 1.09 11.17
C TYR A 80 -1.94 2.52 10.88
N GLY A 81 -0.62 2.76 10.97
CA GLY A 81 0.02 3.98 10.53
C GLY A 81 1.32 3.69 9.78
N GLY A 82 1.69 4.58 8.88
CA GLY A 82 2.85 4.34 8.04
C GLY A 82 3.29 5.53 7.20
N ILE A 83 4.10 5.22 6.21
CA ILE A 83 4.66 6.17 5.25
C ILE A 83 4.40 5.71 3.81
N LEU A 84 4.20 6.66 2.94
CA LEU A 84 4.02 6.45 1.50
C LEU A 84 4.88 7.43 0.69
N THR A 85 5.07 7.13 -0.59
CA THR A 85 5.72 8.02 -1.55
C THR A 85 4.92 8.00 -2.84
N ASP A 86 4.60 9.18 -3.40
CA ASP A 86 3.96 9.29 -4.70
C ASP A 86 5.00 9.49 -5.80
N LEU A 87 5.07 8.55 -6.73
CA LEU A 87 5.92 8.59 -7.91
C LEU A 87 5.06 8.90 -9.14
N TYR A 88 5.28 10.08 -9.75
CA TYR A 88 4.47 10.56 -10.87
C TYR A 88 5.07 10.15 -12.21
N PHE A 89 4.25 9.52 -13.05
CA PHE A 89 4.57 9.23 -14.44
C PHE A 89 3.73 10.11 -15.37
N GLY A 90 4.34 11.17 -15.86
CA GLY A 90 3.63 12.23 -16.58
C GLY A 90 2.67 13.00 -15.64
N LYS A 91 1.51 13.39 -16.17
CA LYS A 91 0.52 14.22 -15.42
C LYS A 91 -0.58 13.40 -14.73
N ARG A 92 -0.74 12.14 -15.09
CA ARG A 92 -1.95 11.36 -14.79
C ARG A 92 -1.69 10.10 -13.97
N TRP A 93 -0.57 9.44 -14.15
CA TRP A 93 -0.31 8.17 -13.48
C TRP A 93 0.52 8.39 -12.22
N VAL A 94 0.10 7.77 -11.15
CA VAL A 94 0.77 7.82 -9.84
C VAL A 94 0.98 6.40 -9.33
N LEU A 95 2.23 6.05 -9.07
CA LEU A 95 2.61 4.81 -8.38
C LEU A 95 2.93 5.16 -6.93
N THR A 96 2.23 4.55 -5.99
CA THR A 96 2.38 4.84 -4.57
C THR A 96 2.81 3.58 -3.80
N PRO A 97 4.12 3.33 -3.65
CA PRO A 97 4.60 2.40 -2.66
C PRO A 97 4.35 2.91 -1.25
N SER A 98 3.99 2.02 -0.33
CA SER A 98 3.79 2.35 1.08
C SER A 98 4.20 1.21 2.01
N PHE A 99 4.55 1.58 3.25
CA PHE A 99 4.81 0.66 4.34
C PHE A 99 4.11 1.15 5.60
N ALA A 100 3.48 0.24 6.34
CA ALA A 100 2.79 0.54 7.58
C ALA A 100 2.99 -0.57 8.60
N ALA A 101 2.77 -0.25 9.85
CA ALA A 101 2.65 -1.19 10.95
C ALA A 101 1.38 -0.90 11.73
N GLY A 102 0.76 -1.91 12.30
CA GLY A 102 -0.49 -1.72 13.03
C GLY A 102 -0.95 -2.94 13.80
N TYR A 103 -2.07 -2.76 14.47
CA TYR A 103 -2.76 -3.77 15.26
C TYR A 103 -3.77 -4.51 14.38
N TYR A 104 -3.67 -5.83 14.37
CA TYR A 104 -4.56 -6.72 13.66
C TYR A 104 -5.34 -7.61 14.63
N GLU A 105 -6.63 -7.75 14.38
CA GLU A 105 -7.55 -8.67 15.05
C GLU A 105 -8.19 -9.56 13.99
N ASN A 106 -8.06 -10.88 14.13
CA ASN A 106 -8.50 -11.81 13.09
C ASN A 106 -10.03 -11.99 13.01
N GLY A 107 -10.77 -11.69 14.08
CA GLY A 107 -12.20 -12.01 14.12
C GLY A 107 -12.47 -13.48 13.80
N ASP A 108 -13.35 -13.72 12.81
CA ASP A 108 -13.61 -15.04 12.23
C ASP A 108 -12.75 -15.31 10.98
N GLY A 109 -11.83 -14.40 10.65
CA GLY A 109 -10.98 -14.45 9.47
C GLY A 109 -9.65 -15.17 9.71
N VAL A 110 -8.65 -14.80 8.88
CA VAL A 110 -7.32 -15.45 8.90
C VAL A 110 -6.54 -15.06 10.14
N ASP A 111 -6.06 -16.07 10.89
CA ASP A 111 -5.08 -15.86 11.96
C ASP A 111 -3.68 -15.67 11.35
N LEU A 112 -3.15 -14.46 11.48
CA LEU A 112 -1.82 -14.08 10.97
C LEU A 112 -0.69 -14.37 11.97
N GLY A 113 -1.03 -14.90 13.16
CA GLY A 113 -0.08 -15.38 14.16
C GLY A 113 0.46 -14.34 15.12
N HIS A 114 0.12 -13.08 14.95
CA HIS A 114 0.49 -12.00 15.87
C HIS A 114 -0.42 -10.78 15.69
N GLU A 115 -0.62 -10.01 16.77
CA GLU A 115 -1.42 -8.78 16.71
C GLU A 115 -0.69 -7.62 16.00
N LEU A 116 0.64 -7.58 16.06
CA LEU A 116 1.42 -6.60 15.32
C LEU A 116 1.71 -7.14 13.93
N GLU A 117 1.13 -6.47 12.93
CA GLU A 117 1.32 -6.80 11.52
C GLU A 117 1.94 -5.63 10.74
N PHE A 118 2.77 -5.98 9.78
CA PHE A 118 3.38 -5.04 8.83
C PHE A 118 2.71 -5.17 7.47
N ARG A 119 2.44 -4.03 6.85
CA ARG A 119 1.83 -3.93 5.52
C ARG A 119 2.82 -3.35 4.53
N SER A 120 3.14 -4.10 3.49
CA SER A 120 3.89 -3.63 2.32
C SER A 120 2.94 -3.51 1.14
N SER A 121 2.81 -2.33 0.54
CA SER A 121 1.81 -2.06 -0.48
C SER A 121 2.37 -1.33 -1.69
N ILE A 122 1.75 -1.59 -2.83
CA ILE A 122 1.93 -0.83 -4.06
C ILE A 122 0.55 -0.47 -4.63
N GLU A 123 0.35 0.78 -5.01
CA GLU A 123 -0.86 1.28 -5.65
C GLU A 123 -0.50 1.94 -6.98
N LEU A 124 -1.26 1.64 -8.02
CA LEU A 124 -1.22 2.35 -9.30
C LEU A 124 -2.55 3.06 -9.51
N SER A 125 -2.52 4.39 -9.60
CA SER A 125 -3.74 5.19 -9.73
C SER A 125 -3.66 6.18 -10.89
N TYR A 126 -4.84 6.48 -11.46
CA TYR A 126 -5.04 7.54 -12.43
C TYR A 126 -5.55 8.79 -11.71
N ARG A 127 -4.86 9.91 -11.89
CA ARG A 127 -5.19 11.21 -11.32
C ARG A 127 -6.00 12.04 -12.30
N PHE A 128 -7.21 12.42 -11.90
CA PHE A 128 -8.13 13.29 -12.64
C PHE A 128 -7.75 14.77 -12.51
N ASP A 129 -8.39 15.65 -13.30
CA ASP A 129 -8.11 17.09 -13.27
C ASP A 129 -8.46 17.74 -11.92
N ASN A 130 -9.51 17.26 -11.26
CA ASN A 130 -9.92 17.67 -9.92
C ASN A 130 -9.05 17.05 -8.81
N ARG A 131 -7.93 16.41 -9.17
CA ARG A 131 -6.98 15.70 -8.29
C ARG A 131 -7.51 14.45 -7.61
N THR A 132 -8.77 14.04 -7.79
CA THR A 132 -9.21 12.71 -7.35
C THR A 132 -8.37 11.65 -8.04
N ARG A 133 -8.22 10.48 -7.40
CA ARG A 133 -7.48 9.35 -7.95
C ARG A 133 -8.34 8.11 -7.91
N LEU A 134 -8.31 7.32 -8.97
CA LEU A 134 -8.90 5.99 -9.02
C LEU A 134 -7.80 5.00 -9.41
N GLY A 135 -7.67 3.92 -8.65
CA GLY A 135 -6.57 3.00 -8.86
C GLY A 135 -6.84 1.60 -8.34
N VAL A 136 -5.79 0.81 -8.40
CA VAL A 136 -5.72 -0.55 -7.87
C VAL A 136 -4.53 -0.62 -6.92
N SER A 137 -4.73 -1.21 -5.74
CA SER A 137 -3.66 -1.50 -4.80
C SER A 137 -3.54 -2.99 -4.55
N PHE A 138 -2.30 -3.43 -4.43
CA PHE A 138 -1.95 -4.76 -3.95
C PHE A 138 -1.08 -4.60 -2.71
N TYR A 139 -1.39 -5.35 -1.65
CA TYR A 139 -0.56 -5.34 -0.45
C TYR A 139 -0.45 -6.72 0.19
N HIS A 140 0.62 -6.87 0.94
CA HIS A 140 0.91 -8.04 1.76
C HIS A 140 0.93 -7.62 3.23
N LEU A 141 0.27 -8.41 4.08
CA LEU A 141 0.33 -8.33 5.54
C LEU A 141 1.14 -9.51 6.07
N SER A 142 2.04 -9.25 7.02
CA SER A 142 2.76 -10.29 7.74
C SER A 142 3.37 -9.75 9.04
N ASN A 143 3.56 -10.62 10.01
CA ASN A 143 4.19 -10.26 11.28
C ASN A 143 5.73 -10.26 11.24
N ALA A 144 6.34 -10.39 10.06
CA ALA A 144 7.80 -10.48 9.89
C ALA A 144 8.47 -11.58 10.75
N SER A 145 7.75 -12.65 11.05
CA SER A 145 8.20 -13.78 11.87
C SER A 145 8.52 -13.42 13.34
N ILE A 146 7.84 -12.40 13.89
CA ILE A 146 7.92 -12.09 15.33
C ILE A 146 6.94 -12.96 16.15
N GLY A 147 5.90 -13.52 15.52
CA GLY A 147 5.02 -14.53 16.11
C GLY A 147 5.54 -15.95 15.90
N ASP A 148 4.84 -16.94 16.51
CA ASP A 148 5.17 -18.36 16.37
C ASP A 148 4.87 -18.88 14.96
N ILE A 149 3.89 -18.31 14.29
CA ILE A 149 3.54 -18.56 12.88
C ILE A 149 3.51 -17.24 12.12
N ASN A 150 3.74 -17.29 10.82
CA ASN A 150 3.67 -16.12 9.92
C ASN A 150 3.14 -16.54 8.55
N PRO A 151 1.86 -16.90 8.43
CA PRO A 151 1.28 -17.29 7.14
C PRO A 151 1.27 -16.13 6.15
N GLY A 152 1.07 -14.90 6.64
CA GLY A 152 0.84 -13.71 5.82
C GLY A 152 -0.48 -13.78 5.05
N THR A 153 -0.83 -12.71 4.36
CA THR A 153 -1.97 -12.66 3.44
C THR A 153 -1.80 -11.55 2.41
N GLU A 154 -2.38 -11.73 1.23
CA GLU A 154 -2.38 -10.77 0.14
C GLU A 154 -3.78 -10.24 -0.12
N VAL A 155 -3.83 -8.95 -0.45
CA VAL A 155 -5.07 -8.21 -0.70
C VAL A 155 -4.97 -7.42 -1.99
N LEU A 156 -6.01 -7.51 -2.81
CA LEU A 156 -6.17 -6.71 -4.03
C LEU A 156 -7.42 -5.84 -3.89
N SER A 157 -7.29 -4.52 -4.08
CA SER A 157 -8.39 -3.59 -3.88
C SER A 157 -8.48 -2.55 -4.99
N ILE A 158 -9.70 -2.10 -5.29
CA ILE A 158 -9.96 -0.85 -6.01
C ILE A 158 -9.92 0.28 -4.99
N VAL A 159 -9.23 1.36 -5.35
CA VAL A 159 -8.95 2.49 -4.45
C VAL A 159 -9.46 3.77 -5.06
N TYR A 160 -10.13 4.60 -4.26
CA TYR A 160 -10.58 5.93 -4.65
C TYR A 160 -10.10 6.95 -3.62
N SER A 161 -9.31 7.95 -4.07
CA SER A 161 -8.76 9.00 -3.22
C SER A 161 -9.41 10.36 -3.54
N ILE A 162 -9.96 10.99 -2.50
CA ILE A 162 -10.67 12.27 -2.55
C ILE A 162 -9.75 13.34 -1.96
N PRO A 163 -9.41 14.42 -2.69
CA PRO A 163 -8.60 15.49 -2.16
C PRO A 163 -9.38 16.25 -1.07
N LEU A 164 -8.70 16.54 0.05
CA LEU A 164 -9.24 17.31 1.16
C LEU A 164 -8.70 18.74 1.06
N GLY A 165 -9.60 19.72 0.96
CA GLY A 165 -9.25 21.13 0.83
C GLY A 165 -9.38 21.67 -0.59
N PRO A 166 -9.34 23.02 -0.76
CA PRO A 166 -9.41 23.64 -2.07
C PRO A 166 -8.19 23.22 -2.89
N GLY A 167 -8.44 22.67 -4.06
CA GLY A 167 -7.39 22.45 -5.05
C GLY A 167 -6.84 23.82 -5.47
N ASN A 168 -5.62 24.17 -5.03
CA ASN A 168 -4.89 25.34 -5.53
C ASN A 168 -4.42 25.11 -6.95
#